data_0c76b32172682a58441b2bd709eec31e
#
_entry.id   0c76b32172682a58441b2bd709eec31e
#
_cell.length_a   1.000
_cell.length_b   1.000
_cell.length_c   1.000
_cell.angle_alpha   90.00
_cell.angle_beta   90.00
_cell.angle_gamma   90.00
#
_symmetry.space_group_name_H-M   'P 1'
#
loop_
_entity.id
_entity.type
_entity.pdbx_description
1 polymer ?
#
loop_
_entity_poly.entity_id
_entity_poly.type
_entity_poly.pdbx_seq_one_letter_code
_entity_poly.pdbx_strand_id
1 'polypeptide(L)'
;MNVAIAAGAEQAPRTAAERLAPAHTALLVVDMQNDFCAEGGYIEAVVGKNAAACRMVANPIMSLVGAARAGGVPVVWVRADYRPEKLPASMAARFAAQGKGRVCCAPGGWGHAFFGVAPRGPARR
;
A
#
# COMPACT_ATOMS: atom_id res chain seq x y z
N MET A 1 32.84 12.51 19.55
CA MET A 1 32.91 11.64 18.36
C MET A 1 32.34 12.41 17.17
N ASN A 2 33.18 13.02 16.34
CA ASN A 2 32.74 13.75 15.14
C ASN A 2 32.44 12.73 14.05
N VAL A 3 31.15 12.56 13.71
CA VAL A 3 30.75 11.88 12.50
C VAL A 3 31.00 12.83 11.35
N ALA A 4 32.06 12.60 10.57
CA ALA A 4 32.29 13.30 9.32
C ALA A 4 31.18 12.86 8.35
N ILE A 5 30.22 13.74 8.09
CA ILE A 5 29.29 13.60 6.98
C ILE A 5 30.13 13.79 5.73
N ALA A 6 30.32 12.70 4.97
CA ALA A 6 31.07 12.73 3.73
C ALA A 6 30.47 13.79 2.80
N ALA A 7 31.31 14.74 2.39
CA ALA A 7 30.99 15.75 1.39
C ALA A 7 30.89 15.08 0.01
N GLY A 8 29.70 14.68 -0.33
CA GLY A 8 29.26 14.13 -1.58
C GLY A 8 27.75 14.28 -1.65
N ALA A 9 27.24 15.46 -1.25
CA ALA A 9 25.82 15.75 -1.43
C ALA A 9 25.59 15.93 -2.94
N GLU A 10 25.25 14.82 -3.60
CA GLU A 10 24.57 14.84 -4.88
C GLU A 10 23.42 15.87 -4.77
N GLN A 11 23.43 16.89 -5.60
CA GLN A 11 22.46 17.97 -5.48
C GLN A 11 21.05 17.39 -5.58
N ALA A 12 20.19 17.74 -4.62
CA ALA A 12 18.81 17.26 -4.62
C ALA A 12 18.12 17.58 -5.96
N PRO A 13 17.34 16.64 -6.53
CA PRO A 13 16.64 16.82 -7.80
C PRO A 13 15.79 18.10 -7.79
N ARG A 14 15.95 18.97 -8.76
CA ARG A 14 15.29 20.29 -8.82
C ARG A 14 13.99 20.27 -9.61
N THR A 15 13.97 19.54 -10.72
CA THR A 15 12.82 19.44 -11.61
C THR A 15 11.96 18.20 -11.29
N ALA A 16 10.71 18.20 -11.74
CA ALA A 16 9.84 17.02 -11.64
C ALA A 16 10.44 15.82 -12.40
N ALA A 17 11.03 16.06 -13.58
CA ALA A 17 11.66 15.01 -14.37
C ALA A 17 12.84 14.37 -13.63
N GLU A 18 13.70 15.17 -12.99
CA GLU A 18 14.81 14.67 -12.17
C GLU A 18 14.31 13.86 -10.97
N ARG A 19 13.25 14.35 -10.30
CA ARG A 19 12.65 13.65 -9.14
C ARG A 19 11.99 12.32 -9.51
N LEU A 20 11.45 12.21 -10.72
CA LEU A 20 10.79 11.02 -11.22
C LEU A 20 11.73 10.12 -12.05
N ALA A 21 13.02 10.45 -12.14
CA ALA A 21 13.98 9.59 -12.81
C ALA A 21 14.00 8.18 -12.16
N PRO A 22 14.03 7.09 -12.94
CA PRO A 22 13.96 5.71 -12.41
C PRO A 22 15.01 5.40 -11.35
N ALA A 23 16.20 6.02 -11.44
CA ALA A 23 17.29 5.85 -10.48
C ALA A 23 16.96 6.37 -9.05
N HIS A 24 15.95 7.25 -8.93
CA HIS A 24 15.60 7.91 -7.67
C HIS A 24 14.15 7.67 -7.25
N THR A 25 13.41 6.88 -8.01
CA THR A 25 11.95 6.74 -7.84
C THR A 25 11.56 5.30 -7.58
N ALA A 26 10.61 5.11 -6.70
CA ALA A 26 9.85 3.86 -6.55
C ALA A 26 8.35 4.20 -6.48
N LEU A 27 7.54 3.39 -7.13
CA LEU A 27 6.08 3.47 -7.00
C LEU A 27 5.62 2.57 -5.85
N LEU A 28 5.05 3.14 -4.80
CA LEU A 28 4.45 2.40 -3.71
C LEU A 28 2.93 2.29 -3.93
N VAL A 29 2.43 1.07 -3.98
CA VAL A 29 0.98 0.79 -3.97
C VAL A 29 0.63 0.23 -2.59
N VAL A 30 -0.17 1.01 -1.85
CA VAL A 30 -0.41 0.77 -0.42
C VAL A 30 -1.87 0.42 -0.20
N ASP A 31 -2.11 -0.66 0.57
CA ASP A 31 -3.40 -1.03 1.13
C ASP A 31 -4.54 -1.27 0.12
N MET A 32 -4.21 -1.61 -1.13
CA MET A 32 -5.21 -2.03 -2.11
C MET A 32 -5.67 -3.46 -1.82
N GLN A 33 -6.43 -3.61 -0.73
CA GLN A 33 -6.91 -4.91 -0.22
C GLN A 33 -8.44 -4.95 -0.14
N ASN A 34 -9.02 -6.15 -0.18
CA ASN A 34 -10.47 -6.32 -0.16
C ASN A 34 -11.13 -5.68 1.07
N ASP A 35 -10.53 -5.79 2.25
CA ASP A 35 -11.11 -5.20 3.45
C ASP A 35 -11.21 -3.66 3.40
N PHE A 36 -10.39 -3.00 2.60
CA PHE A 36 -10.46 -1.54 2.42
C PHE A 36 -11.31 -1.12 1.22
N CYS A 37 -11.33 -1.92 0.16
CA CYS A 37 -11.83 -1.48 -1.14
C CYS A 37 -13.09 -2.22 -1.61
N ALA A 38 -13.21 -3.52 -1.31
CA ALA A 38 -14.29 -4.33 -1.85
C ALA A 38 -15.63 -4.06 -1.13
N GLU A 39 -16.72 -4.33 -1.85
CA GLU A 39 -18.04 -4.42 -1.22
C GLU A 39 -18.05 -5.52 -0.15
N GLY A 40 -18.63 -5.22 1.01
CA GLY A 40 -18.61 -6.12 2.15
C GLY A 40 -17.24 -6.28 2.82
N GLY A 41 -16.22 -5.51 2.41
CA GLY A 41 -14.95 -5.38 3.10
C GLY A 41 -15.10 -4.77 4.50
N TYR A 42 -14.04 -4.79 5.30
CA TYR A 42 -14.07 -4.32 6.67
C TYR A 42 -14.56 -2.87 6.81
N ILE A 43 -14.15 -1.98 5.88
CA ILE A 43 -14.56 -0.57 5.90
C ILE A 43 -16.07 -0.42 5.77
N GLU A 44 -16.71 -1.18 4.89
CA GLU A 44 -18.17 -1.12 4.73
C GLU A 44 -18.90 -1.94 5.79
N ALA A 45 -18.52 -3.20 5.98
CA ALA A 45 -19.26 -4.13 6.82
C ALA A 45 -19.11 -3.87 8.34
N VAL A 46 -17.95 -3.35 8.77
CA VAL A 46 -17.62 -3.18 10.19
C VAL A 46 -17.54 -1.72 10.60
N VAL A 47 -16.89 -0.88 9.77
CA VAL A 47 -16.75 0.55 10.06
C VAL A 47 -17.98 1.34 9.62
N GLY A 48 -18.74 0.83 8.65
CA GLY A 48 -19.95 1.49 8.13
C GLY A 48 -19.65 2.70 7.23
N LYS A 49 -18.47 2.74 6.59
CA LYS A 49 -18.08 3.80 5.66
C LYS A 49 -18.14 3.32 4.21
N ASN A 50 -18.47 4.22 3.30
CA ASN A 50 -18.49 3.92 1.87
C ASN A 50 -17.06 3.80 1.32
N ALA A 51 -16.74 2.69 0.66
CA ALA A 51 -15.45 2.41 0.03
C ALA A 51 -15.44 2.61 -1.50
N ALA A 52 -16.47 3.21 -2.09
CA ALA A 52 -16.59 3.36 -3.54
C ALA A 52 -15.38 4.10 -4.16
N ALA A 53 -14.87 5.15 -3.50
CA ALA A 53 -13.69 5.88 -3.96
C ALA A 53 -12.46 4.98 -4.05
N CYS A 54 -12.27 4.04 -3.12
CA CYS A 54 -11.17 3.07 -3.15
C CYS A 54 -11.30 2.11 -4.34
N ARG A 55 -12.52 1.70 -4.68
CA ARG A 55 -12.76 0.85 -5.87
C ARG A 55 -12.41 1.56 -7.17
N MET A 56 -12.73 2.85 -7.28
CA MET A 56 -12.51 3.64 -8.48
C MET A 56 -11.03 3.85 -8.82
N VAL A 57 -10.13 3.81 -7.85
CA VAL A 57 -8.70 4.05 -8.10
C VAL A 57 -7.93 2.81 -8.58
N ALA A 58 -8.53 1.63 -8.56
CA ALA A 58 -7.85 0.39 -8.96
C ALA A 58 -7.31 0.44 -10.40
N ASN A 59 -8.14 0.86 -11.35
CA ASN A 59 -7.74 0.98 -12.76
C ASN A 59 -6.67 2.07 -12.98
N PRO A 60 -6.80 3.30 -12.47
CA PRO A 60 -5.73 4.29 -12.48
C PRO A 60 -4.41 3.78 -11.89
N ILE A 61 -4.46 3.06 -10.77
CA ILE A 61 -3.26 2.45 -10.16
C ILE A 61 -2.61 1.47 -11.13
N MET A 62 -3.37 0.59 -11.76
CA MET A 62 -2.80 -0.39 -12.70
C MET A 62 -2.22 0.27 -13.95
N SER A 63 -2.80 1.37 -14.43
CA SER A 63 -2.23 2.18 -15.50
C SER A 63 -0.88 2.78 -15.10
N LEU A 64 -0.80 3.32 -13.88
CA LEU A 64 0.44 3.87 -13.32
C LEU A 64 1.50 2.79 -13.11
N VAL A 65 1.10 1.61 -12.64
CA VAL A 65 1.99 0.43 -12.51
C VAL A 65 2.56 0.01 -13.86
N GLY A 66 1.74 0.01 -14.91
CA GLY A 66 2.18 -0.26 -16.27
C GLY A 66 3.23 0.73 -16.75
N ALA A 67 2.98 2.03 -16.56
CA ALA A 67 3.92 3.10 -16.91
C ALA A 67 5.23 3.01 -16.10
N ALA A 68 5.15 2.76 -14.80
CA ALA A 68 6.31 2.60 -13.93
C ALA A 68 7.20 1.43 -14.40
N ARG A 69 6.60 0.28 -14.70
CA ARG A 69 7.32 -0.90 -15.22
C ARG A 69 7.96 -0.64 -16.57
N ALA A 70 7.26 0.03 -17.48
CA ALA A 70 7.79 0.41 -18.80
C ALA A 70 8.97 1.39 -18.67
N GLY A 71 8.93 2.29 -17.69
CA GLY A 71 9.97 3.26 -17.40
C GLY A 71 11.12 2.73 -16.52
N GLY A 72 11.11 1.46 -16.13
CA GLY A 72 12.13 0.88 -15.26
C GLY A 72 12.04 1.32 -13.79
N VAL A 73 10.93 1.91 -13.38
CA VAL A 73 10.66 2.30 -11.98
C VAL A 73 10.20 1.07 -11.18
N PRO A 74 10.86 0.73 -10.08
CA PRO A 74 10.43 -0.38 -9.23
C PRO A 74 9.05 -0.12 -8.61
N VAL A 75 8.23 -1.17 -8.54
CA VAL A 75 6.90 -1.12 -7.90
C VAL A 75 6.94 -1.91 -6.60
N VAL A 76 6.64 -1.26 -5.51
CA VAL A 76 6.58 -1.83 -4.15
C VAL A 76 5.13 -1.98 -3.73
N TRP A 77 4.76 -3.18 -3.33
CA TRP A 77 3.41 -3.53 -2.89
C TRP A 77 3.37 -3.65 -1.37
N VAL A 78 2.56 -2.82 -0.73
CA VAL A 78 2.40 -2.79 0.72
C VAL A 78 1.00 -3.28 1.07
N ARG A 79 0.92 -4.21 2.03
CA ARG A 79 -0.34 -4.71 2.59
C ARG A 79 -0.39 -4.50 4.08
N ALA A 80 -1.54 -4.11 4.57
CA ALA A 80 -1.83 -4.07 6.00
C ALA A 80 -2.04 -5.48 6.56
N ASP A 81 -1.66 -5.66 7.80
CA ASP A 81 -1.93 -6.82 8.65
C ASP A 81 -2.29 -6.30 10.04
N TYR A 82 -3.58 -6.30 10.36
CA TYR A 82 -4.09 -5.76 11.62
C TYR A 82 -4.35 -6.84 12.68
N ARG A 83 -3.64 -7.95 12.62
CA ARG A 83 -3.72 -8.93 13.71
C ARG A 83 -3.24 -8.30 15.03
N PRO A 84 -3.89 -8.59 16.16
CA PRO A 84 -3.58 -7.96 17.45
C PRO A 84 -2.10 -8.00 17.82
N GLU A 85 -1.42 -9.10 17.54
CA GLU A 85 0.01 -9.29 17.84
C GLU A 85 0.96 -8.44 16.96
N LYS A 86 0.44 -7.83 15.90
CA LYS A 86 1.18 -6.93 15.00
C LYS A 86 0.94 -5.46 15.31
N LEU A 87 -0.05 -5.16 16.15
CA LEU A 87 -0.45 -3.81 16.46
C LEU A 87 0.29 -3.27 17.70
N PRO A 88 0.55 -1.95 17.77
CA PRO A 88 0.88 -1.31 19.04
C PRO A 88 -0.19 -1.59 20.10
N ALA A 89 0.20 -1.78 21.35
CA ALA A 89 -0.71 -2.15 22.44
C ALA A 89 -1.93 -1.23 22.56
N SER A 90 -1.74 0.08 22.38
CA SER A 90 -2.82 1.07 22.40
C SER A 90 -3.85 0.85 21.28
N MET A 91 -3.39 0.48 20.10
CA MET A 91 -4.27 0.22 18.96
C MET A 91 -5.00 -1.12 19.11
N ALA A 92 -4.31 -2.15 19.57
CA ALA A 92 -4.91 -3.46 19.88
C ALA A 92 -6.02 -3.33 20.95
N ALA A 93 -5.76 -2.60 22.04
CA ALA A 93 -6.73 -2.31 23.08
C ALA A 93 -7.95 -1.55 22.55
N ARG A 94 -7.74 -0.56 21.68
CA ARG A 94 -8.82 0.20 21.04
C ARG A 94 -9.71 -0.70 20.18
N PHE A 95 -9.14 -1.57 19.37
CA PHE A 95 -9.93 -2.50 18.56
C PHE A 95 -10.67 -3.52 19.40
N ALA A 96 -10.06 -4.05 20.44
CA ALA A 96 -10.72 -4.94 21.40
C ALA A 96 -11.91 -4.25 22.06
N ALA A 97 -11.76 -3.00 22.51
CA ALA A 97 -12.83 -2.23 23.12
C ALA A 97 -14.01 -1.92 22.18
N GLN A 98 -13.77 -1.85 20.88
CA GLN A 98 -14.82 -1.65 19.88
C GLN A 98 -15.70 -2.90 19.65
N GLY A 99 -15.33 -4.07 20.18
CA GLY A 99 -16.12 -5.30 20.14
C GLY A 99 -16.41 -5.83 18.72
N LYS A 100 -15.64 -5.41 17.74
CA LYS A 100 -15.95 -5.66 16.32
C LYS A 100 -15.47 -7.01 15.78
N GLY A 101 -15.24 -7.99 16.63
CA GLY A 101 -15.10 -9.46 16.37
C GLY A 101 -14.32 -9.94 15.13
N ARG A 102 -14.08 -9.11 14.14
CA ARG A 102 -13.40 -9.42 12.89
C ARG A 102 -12.07 -8.66 12.80
N VAL A 103 -11.01 -9.40 12.51
CA VAL A 103 -9.68 -8.81 12.27
C VAL A 103 -9.60 -8.29 10.84
N CYS A 104 -9.27 -7.01 10.68
CA CYS A 104 -9.06 -6.40 9.37
C CYS A 104 -7.76 -6.93 8.74
N CYS A 105 -7.81 -7.26 7.48
CA CYS A 105 -6.65 -7.67 6.68
C CYS A 105 -5.83 -8.82 7.30
N ALA A 106 -6.50 -9.78 7.95
CA ALA A 106 -5.82 -10.97 8.49
C ALA A 106 -5.24 -11.83 7.36
N PRO A 107 -3.93 -12.16 7.39
CA PRO A 107 -3.31 -13.03 6.39
C PRO A 107 -4.03 -14.36 6.20
N GLY A 108 -4.12 -14.79 4.93
CA GLY A 108 -4.88 -15.99 4.57
C GLY A 108 -6.39 -15.78 4.41
N GLY A 109 -6.94 -14.66 4.89
CA GLY A 109 -8.34 -14.29 4.69
C GLY A 109 -8.57 -13.53 3.38
N TRP A 110 -9.82 -13.55 2.91
CA TRP A 110 -10.24 -12.80 1.73
C TRP A 110 -9.95 -11.30 1.84
N GLY A 111 -10.15 -10.71 3.00
CA GLY A 111 -9.92 -9.29 3.26
C GLY A 111 -8.48 -8.83 3.06
N HIS A 112 -7.51 -9.72 3.28
CA HIS A 112 -6.08 -9.45 3.09
C HIS A 112 -5.65 -9.50 1.62
N ALA A 113 -6.40 -10.16 0.75
CA ALA A 113 -6.07 -10.27 -0.66
C ALA A 113 -6.13 -8.91 -1.36
N PHE A 114 -5.35 -8.75 -2.43
CA PHE A 114 -5.38 -7.53 -3.25
C PHE A 114 -6.73 -7.36 -3.94
N PHE A 115 -7.19 -6.11 -3.99
CA PHE A 115 -8.40 -5.69 -4.68
C PHE A 115 -8.06 -4.98 -6.00
N GLY A 116 -8.52 -5.52 -7.11
CA GLY A 116 -8.46 -4.86 -8.43
C GLY A 116 -7.06 -4.55 -8.95
N VAL A 117 -6.01 -5.06 -8.28
CA VAL A 117 -4.62 -4.85 -8.66
C VAL A 117 -3.86 -6.17 -8.71
N ALA A 118 -2.84 -6.25 -9.58
CA ALA A 118 -2.02 -7.44 -9.77
C ALA A 118 -0.54 -7.13 -9.53
N PRO A 119 0.04 -7.57 -8.40
CA PRO A 119 1.47 -7.39 -8.10
C PRO A 119 2.40 -8.07 -9.08
N ARG A 120 1.98 -9.20 -9.63
CA ARG A 120 2.75 -9.95 -10.61
C ARG A 120 2.26 -9.59 -12.01
N GLY A 121 3.16 -9.09 -12.85
CA GLY A 121 2.93 -9.07 -14.29
C GLY A 121 2.80 -10.53 -14.82
N PRO A 122 2.36 -10.72 -16.09
CA PRO A 122 2.38 -12.04 -16.69
C PRO A 122 3.80 -12.59 -16.55
N ALA A 123 3.90 -13.87 -16.12
CA ALA A 123 5.18 -14.54 -16.00
C ALA A 123 5.92 -14.40 -17.34
N ARG A 124 7.12 -13.84 -17.32
CA ARG A 124 7.98 -13.86 -18.52
C ARG A 124 8.31 -15.33 -18.77
N ARG A 125 7.85 -15.87 -19.90
CA ARG A 125 8.29 -17.16 -20.44
C ARG A 125 9.71 -17.04 -20.95
#